data_4e087de739c89bf26edaf78d394a9e5a
#
_entry.id   4e087de739c89bf26edaf78d394a9e5a
#
_cell.length_a   1.000
_cell.length_b   1.000
_cell.length_c   1.000
_cell.angle_alpha   90.00
_cell.angle_beta   90.00
_cell.angle_gamma   90.00
#
_symmetry.space_group_name_H-M   'P 1'
#
loop_
_entity.id
_entity.type
_entity.pdbx_description
1 polymer ?
#
loop_
_entity_poly.entity_id
_entity_poly.type
_entity_poly.pdbx_seq_one_letter_code
_entity_poly.pdbx_strand_id
1 'polypeptide(L)'
;MTAGRQGTIRPVSNASYELSQRFHFEAAHTLRRAEATGEVESSRRVHGHTYLADITLRGQPDERGMVMDLGLVRTEIEQLRQRLDHRFLDEIDGLGPATLENLCAFIARHLRDRLPQLVRVRVWRDASGDSCVLHLE
;
A
#
# COMPACT_ATOMS: atom_id res chain seq x y z
N MET A 1 28.75 18.70 27.05
CA MET A 1 28.10 17.59 26.38
C MET A 1 28.86 17.22 25.13
N THR A 2 29.56 16.12 25.15
CA THR A 2 30.16 15.57 23.95
C THR A 2 29.05 14.88 23.16
N ALA A 3 28.67 15.44 22.03
CA ALA A 3 27.86 14.73 21.04
C ALA A 3 28.63 13.47 20.67
N GLY A 4 28.11 12.32 21.08
CA GLY A 4 28.68 11.04 20.70
C GLY A 4 28.81 10.97 19.18
N ARG A 5 29.99 10.71 18.68
CA ARG A 5 30.17 10.42 17.27
C ARG A 5 29.38 9.15 16.96
N GLN A 6 28.26 9.32 16.28
CA GLN A 6 27.59 8.15 15.69
C GLN A 6 28.54 7.59 14.64
N GLY A 7 29.10 6.41 14.90
CA GLY A 7 29.95 5.72 13.94
C GLY A 7 29.18 5.40 12.68
N THR A 8 29.84 5.52 11.53
CA THR A 8 29.27 5.11 10.24
C THR A 8 29.20 3.58 10.19
N ILE A 9 28.01 3.02 9.98
CA ILE A 9 27.83 1.59 9.74
C ILE A 9 28.27 1.32 8.31
N ARG A 10 29.18 0.36 8.11
CA ARG A 10 29.56 -0.07 6.76
C ARG A 10 28.36 -0.77 6.10
N PRO A 11 27.96 -0.39 4.87
CA PRO A 11 26.96 -1.14 4.14
C PRO A 11 27.46 -2.54 3.85
N VAL A 12 26.52 -3.49 3.89
CA VAL A 12 26.80 -4.88 3.46
C VAL A 12 26.94 -4.87 1.95
N SER A 13 28.07 -5.37 1.43
CA SER A 13 28.31 -5.39 -0.02
C SER A 13 27.33 -6.36 -0.72
N ASN A 14 26.89 -6.00 -1.93
CA ASN A 14 25.95 -6.76 -2.77
C ASN A 14 24.61 -7.07 -2.09
N ALA A 15 24.19 -6.20 -1.15
CA ALA A 15 22.92 -6.35 -0.45
C ALA A 15 22.01 -5.15 -0.73
N SER A 16 20.73 -5.39 -0.72
CA SER A 16 19.70 -4.35 -0.70
C SER A 16 18.82 -4.55 0.52
N TYR A 17 18.18 -3.47 0.92
CA TYR A 17 17.26 -3.49 2.05
C TYR A 17 15.84 -3.28 1.55
N GLU A 18 14.89 -3.97 2.15
CA GLU A 18 13.48 -3.69 1.97
C GLU A 18 12.93 -3.11 3.25
N LEU A 19 12.26 -1.96 3.11
CA LEU A 19 11.60 -1.26 4.20
C LEU A 19 10.11 -1.27 3.91
N SER A 20 9.31 -1.76 4.85
CA SER A 20 7.86 -1.90 4.66
C SER A 20 7.10 -1.08 5.68
N GLN A 21 5.94 -0.56 5.27
CA GLN A 21 5.01 0.14 6.14
C GLN A 21 3.60 -0.36 5.88
N ARG A 22 2.93 -0.77 6.95
CA ARG A 22 1.54 -1.24 6.92
C ARG A 22 0.59 -0.11 7.26
N PHE A 23 -0.59 -0.15 6.64
CA PHE A 23 -1.71 0.70 6.99
C PHE A 23 -3.03 -0.03 6.73
N HIS A 24 -4.13 0.56 7.17
CA HIS A 24 -5.45 -0.01 6.94
C HIS A 24 -6.41 1.10 6.56
N PHE A 25 -7.50 0.71 5.89
CA PHE A 25 -8.63 1.59 5.61
C PHE A 25 -9.90 0.76 5.57
N GLU A 26 -11.00 1.41 5.92
CA GLU A 26 -12.32 0.82 5.83
C GLU A 26 -13.09 1.50 4.71
N ALA A 27 -13.66 0.71 3.82
CA ALA A 27 -14.33 1.26 2.65
C ALA A 27 -15.47 0.35 2.21
N ALA A 28 -16.47 0.99 1.61
CA ALA A 28 -17.59 0.29 1.01
C ALA A 28 -17.42 0.21 -0.50
N HIS A 29 -17.99 -0.79 -1.10
CA HIS A 29 -18.02 -0.93 -2.55
C HIS A 29 -19.15 -1.87 -3.00
N THR A 30 -19.38 -1.86 -4.29
CA THR A 30 -20.12 -2.91 -4.98
C THR A 30 -19.16 -3.59 -5.96
N LEU A 31 -19.51 -4.77 -6.42
CA LEU A 31 -18.76 -5.44 -7.46
C LEU A 31 -19.73 -6.21 -8.35
N ARG A 32 -19.71 -5.90 -9.66
CA ARG A 32 -20.48 -6.63 -10.66
C ARG A 32 -19.61 -7.74 -11.23
N ARG A 33 -20.00 -8.99 -10.92
CA ARG A 33 -19.30 -10.17 -11.41
C ARG A 33 -19.98 -10.68 -12.69
N ALA A 34 -19.16 -11.05 -13.67
CA ALA A 34 -19.64 -11.67 -14.90
C ALA A 34 -19.92 -13.17 -14.71
N GLU A 35 -19.20 -13.81 -13.78
CA GLU A 35 -19.32 -15.24 -13.51
C GLU A 35 -20.59 -15.56 -12.71
N ALA A 36 -21.31 -16.62 -13.12
CA ALA A 36 -22.51 -17.09 -12.40
C ALA A 36 -22.09 -17.91 -11.16
N THR A 37 -21.70 -17.22 -10.09
CA THR A 37 -21.34 -17.84 -8.81
C THR A 37 -22.37 -17.47 -7.75
N GLY A 38 -22.36 -18.16 -6.61
CA GLY A 38 -23.21 -17.83 -5.46
C GLY A 38 -22.93 -16.46 -4.85
N GLU A 39 -21.81 -15.81 -5.22
CA GLU A 39 -21.42 -14.50 -4.72
C GLU A 39 -21.93 -13.33 -5.57
N VAL A 40 -22.54 -13.58 -6.73
CA VAL A 40 -22.99 -12.53 -7.67
C VAL A 40 -23.93 -11.55 -6.99
N GLU A 41 -24.95 -12.04 -6.31
CA GLU A 41 -25.96 -11.20 -5.65
C GLU A 41 -25.37 -10.41 -4.49
N SER A 42 -24.62 -11.05 -3.61
CA SER A 42 -24.01 -10.38 -2.45
C SER A 42 -23.04 -9.30 -2.86
N SER A 43 -22.28 -9.52 -3.93
CA SER A 43 -21.29 -8.54 -4.41
C SER A 43 -21.91 -7.32 -5.10
N ARG A 44 -23.13 -7.43 -5.62
CA ARG A 44 -23.87 -6.29 -6.19
C ARG A 44 -24.39 -5.33 -5.14
N ARG A 45 -24.57 -5.79 -3.90
CA ARG A 45 -25.01 -4.93 -2.81
C ARG A 45 -23.85 -4.10 -2.31
N VAL A 46 -24.15 -2.90 -1.83
CA VAL A 46 -23.16 -2.09 -1.13
C VAL A 46 -22.78 -2.84 0.15
N HIS A 47 -21.51 -3.11 0.29
CA HIS A 47 -20.96 -3.76 1.48
C HIS A 47 -19.59 -3.19 1.78
N GLY A 48 -19.14 -3.34 3.01
CA GLY A 48 -17.88 -2.79 3.48
C GLY A 48 -16.88 -3.86 3.86
N HIS A 49 -15.62 -3.47 3.79
CA HIS A 49 -14.50 -4.30 4.24
C HIS A 49 -13.50 -3.47 5.03
N THR A 50 -12.79 -4.14 5.93
CA THR A 50 -11.53 -3.64 6.44
C THR A 50 -10.43 -4.13 5.51
N TYR A 51 -9.77 -3.18 4.84
CA TYR A 51 -8.63 -3.46 3.97
C TYR A 51 -7.34 -3.21 4.75
N LEU A 52 -6.41 -4.13 4.60
CA LEU A 52 -5.04 -3.95 5.07
C LEU A 52 -4.15 -3.77 3.85
N ALA A 53 -3.16 -2.92 3.97
CA ALA A 53 -2.23 -2.65 2.90
C ALA A 53 -0.81 -2.59 3.45
N ASP A 54 0.14 -2.94 2.60
CA ASP A 54 1.56 -2.95 2.92
C ASP A 54 2.31 -2.45 1.70
N ILE A 55 3.17 -1.47 1.89
CA ILE A 55 4.07 -1.00 0.83
C ILE A 55 5.50 -1.35 1.18
N THR A 56 6.29 -1.68 0.18
CA THR A 56 7.71 -2.04 0.35
C THR A 56 8.55 -1.16 -0.54
N LEU A 57 9.55 -0.54 0.08
CA LEU A 57 10.58 0.25 -0.58
C LEU A 57 11.87 -0.55 -0.58
N ARG A 58 12.63 -0.49 -1.67
CA ARG A 58 13.92 -1.18 -1.78
C ARG A 58 15.02 -0.19 -2.12
N GLY A 59 16.16 -0.33 -1.47
CA GLY A 59 17.33 0.50 -1.75
C GLY A 59 18.45 0.28 -0.75
N GLN A 60 19.44 1.16 -0.86
CA GLN A 60 20.53 1.21 0.08
C GLN A 60 20.28 2.32 1.10
N PRO A 61 20.69 2.14 2.35
CA PRO A 61 20.62 3.22 3.33
C PRO A 61 21.56 4.37 2.95
N ASP A 62 21.13 5.58 3.24
CA ASP A 62 21.99 6.76 3.15
C ASP A 62 22.96 6.86 4.36
N GLU A 63 23.67 7.97 4.49
CA GLU A 63 24.61 8.17 5.59
C GLU A 63 23.92 8.24 6.97
N ARG A 64 22.61 8.42 7.01
CA ARG A 64 21.81 8.37 8.25
C ARG A 64 21.29 6.96 8.56
N GLY A 65 21.60 5.98 7.68
CA GLY A 65 21.09 4.62 7.81
C GLY A 65 19.65 4.43 7.34
N MET A 66 19.17 5.28 6.45
CA MET A 66 17.77 5.27 5.98
C MET A 66 17.69 4.94 4.50
N VAL A 67 16.90 3.92 4.14
CA VAL A 67 16.46 3.72 2.75
C VAL A 67 15.53 4.88 2.36
N MET A 68 14.63 5.22 3.26
CA MET A 68 13.73 6.35 3.17
C MET A 68 13.33 6.74 4.59
N ASP A 69 13.13 8.03 4.84
CA ASP A 69 12.59 8.48 6.12
C ASP A 69 11.15 7.96 6.30
N LEU A 70 10.93 7.16 7.35
CA LEU A 70 9.60 6.61 7.64
C LEU A 70 8.58 7.69 7.96
N GLY A 71 8.98 8.83 8.48
CA GLY A 71 8.10 9.97 8.69
C GLY A 71 7.50 10.48 7.38
N LEU A 72 8.33 10.58 6.33
CA LEU A 72 7.87 10.91 4.98
C LEU A 72 6.95 9.83 4.41
N VAL A 73 7.32 8.57 4.56
CA VAL A 73 6.50 7.44 4.10
C VAL A 73 5.11 7.48 4.73
N ARG A 74 5.04 7.69 6.05
CA ARG A 74 3.76 7.75 6.76
C ARG A 74 2.92 8.95 6.35
N THR A 75 3.54 10.10 6.07
CA THR A 75 2.84 11.29 5.58
C THR A 75 2.19 11.03 4.22
N GLU A 76 2.94 10.45 3.29
CA GLU A 76 2.41 10.12 1.96
C GLU A 76 1.30 9.06 2.03
N ILE A 77 1.46 8.07 2.89
CA ILE A 77 0.43 7.06 3.12
C ILE A 77 -0.84 7.70 3.70
N GLU A 78 -0.73 8.60 4.66
CA GLU A 78 -1.91 9.23 5.27
C GLU A 78 -2.68 10.07 4.27
N GLN A 79 -2.00 10.79 3.37
CA GLN A 79 -2.66 11.54 2.30
C GLN A 79 -3.44 10.60 1.37
N LEU A 80 -2.84 9.49 0.99
CA LEU A 80 -3.50 8.46 0.19
C LEU A 80 -4.67 7.83 0.94
N ARG A 81 -4.45 7.49 2.21
CA ARG A 81 -5.44 6.84 3.06
C ARG A 81 -6.72 7.68 3.19
N GLN A 82 -6.61 8.99 3.31
CA GLN A 82 -7.76 9.91 3.37
C GLN A 82 -8.63 9.85 2.11
N ARG A 83 -8.09 9.40 1.00
CA ARG A 83 -8.83 9.22 -0.25
C ARG A 83 -9.60 7.91 -0.31
N LEU A 84 -9.27 6.96 0.56
CA LEU A 84 -9.82 5.61 0.57
C LEU A 84 -10.66 5.34 1.81
N ASP A 85 -10.21 5.80 2.98
CA ASP A 85 -10.81 5.47 4.26
C ASP A 85 -12.18 6.12 4.43
N HIS A 86 -13.16 5.31 4.83
CA HIS A 86 -14.56 5.69 4.99
C HIS A 86 -15.16 6.26 3.69
N ARG A 87 -14.72 5.76 2.54
CA ARG A 87 -15.22 6.16 1.23
C ARG A 87 -15.99 5.02 0.57
N PHE A 88 -16.84 5.41 -0.36
CA PHE A 88 -17.47 4.49 -1.30
C PHE A 88 -16.56 4.37 -2.52
N LEU A 89 -15.91 3.24 -2.66
CA LEU A 89 -14.85 3.06 -3.65
C LEU A 89 -15.34 3.19 -5.10
N ASP A 90 -16.61 2.87 -5.34
CA ASP A 90 -17.23 3.03 -6.67
C ASP A 90 -17.21 4.48 -7.17
N GLU A 91 -17.14 5.46 -6.26
CA GLU A 91 -17.14 6.89 -6.57
C GLU A 91 -15.74 7.49 -6.76
N ILE A 92 -14.68 6.70 -6.54
CA ILE A 92 -13.32 7.22 -6.62
C ILE A 92 -12.85 7.25 -8.07
N ASP A 93 -12.54 8.45 -8.56
CA ASP A 93 -12.02 8.64 -9.91
C ASP A 93 -10.66 7.94 -10.07
N GLY A 94 -10.52 7.22 -11.18
CA GLY A 94 -9.28 6.55 -11.52
C GLY A 94 -9.06 5.20 -10.84
N LEU A 95 -9.98 4.77 -9.97
CA LEU A 95 -9.88 3.45 -9.34
C LEU A 95 -10.43 2.35 -10.25
N GLY A 96 -11.54 2.62 -10.94
CA GLY A 96 -12.27 1.60 -11.68
C GLY A 96 -13.01 0.63 -10.76
N PRO A 97 -13.38 -0.56 -11.21
CA PRO A 97 -13.96 -1.57 -10.33
C PRO A 97 -13.08 -1.82 -9.10
N ALA A 98 -13.68 -1.86 -7.92
CA ALA A 98 -12.94 -1.90 -6.65
C ALA A 98 -12.44 -3.31 -6.33
N THR A 99 -11.63 -3.86 -7.20
CA THR A 99 -10.92 -5.13 -7.00
C THR A 99 -9.65 -4.89 -6.19
N LEU A 100 -9.11 -5.94 -5.61
CA LEU A 100 -7.81 -5.85 -4.91
C LEU A 100 -6.70 -5.42 -5.89
N GLU A 101 -6.74 -5.89 -7.13
CA GLU A 101 -5.78 -5.53 -8.18
C GLU A 101 -5.82 -4.03 -8.45
N ASN A 102 -7.00 -3.46 -8.63
CA ASN A 102 -7.16 -2.03 -8.88
C ASN A 102 -6.78 -1.18 -7.68
N LEU A 103 -7.04 -1.66 -6.47
CA LEU A 103 -6.58 -0.98 -5.24
C LEU A 103 -5.05 -0.95 -5.17
N CYS A 104 -4.39 -2.06 -5.48
CA CYS A 104 -2.92 -2.09 -5.55
C CYS A 104 -2.39 -1.08 -6.57
N ALA A 105 -2.98 -1.04 -7.77
CA ALA A 105 -2.56 -0.12 -8.82
C ALA A 105 -2.80 1.34 -8.43
N PHE A 106 -3.93 1.63 -7.80
CA PHE A 106 -4.27 2.98 -7.32
C PHE A 106 -3.25 3.46 -6.28
N ILE A 107 -2.95 2.62 -5.31
CA ILE A 107 -1.95 2.92 -4.27
C ILE A 107 -0.58 3.18 -4.90
N ALA A 108 -0.15 2.31 -5.80
CA ALA A 108 1.15 2.45 -6.47
C ALA A 108 1.25 3.76 -7.24
N ARG A 109 0.23 4.10 -8.02
CA ARG A 109 0.23 5.35 -8.82
C ARG A 109 0.31 6.60 -7.94
N HIS A 110 -0.31 6.57 -6.77
CA HIS A 110 -0.31 7.73 -5.87
C HIS A 110 0.98 7.87 -5.07
N LEU A 111 1.71 6.78 -4.84
CA LEU A 111 2.88 6.80 -3.99
C LEU A 111 4.21 6.86 -4.76
N ARG A 112 4.28 6.31 -5.97
CA ARG A 112 5.57 6.09 -6.65
C ARG A 112 6.31 7.37 -7.01
N ASP A 113 5.62 8.48 -7.25
CA ASP A 113 6.28 9.75 -7.60
C ASP A 113 7.04 10.33 -6.40
N ARG A 114 6.47 10.21 -5.20
CA ARG A 114 7.07 10.70 -3.96
C ARG A 114 7.96 9.65 -3.29
N LEU A 115 7.72 8.38 -3.59
CA LEU A 115 8.46 7.25 -3.06
C LEU A 115 9.01 6.41 -4.22
N PRO A 116 10.06 6.91 -4.92
CA PRO A 116 10.55 6.23 -6.13
C PRO A 116 11.16 4.86 -5.87
N GLN A 117 11.50 4.55 -4.62
CA GLN A 117 12.01 3.23 -4.24
C GLN A 117 10.90 2.18 -4.05
N LEU A 118 9.64 2.55 -4.27
CA LEU A 118 8.50 1.64 -4.14
C LEU A 118 8.65 0.47 -5.13
N VAL A 119 8.63 -0.75 -4.61
CA VAL A 119 8.78 -1.97 -5.42
C VAL A 119 7.63 -2.95 -5.25
N ARG A 120 6.82 -2.79 -4.21
CA ARG A 120 5.73 -3.73 -3.96
C ARG A 120 4.59 -3.06 -3.20
N VAL A 121 3.36 -3.39 -3.59
CA VAL A 121 2.14 -3.04 -2.87
C VAL A 121 1.35 -4.32 -2.65
N ARG A 122 0.93 -4.56 -1.43
CA ARG A 122 0.05 -5.66 -1.08
C ARG A 122 -1.23 -5.10 -0.46
N VAL A 123 -2.39 -5.63 -0.89
CA VAL A 123 -3.69 -5.32 -0.29
C VAL A 123 -4.39 -6.63 0.02
N TRP A 124 -4.99 -6.72 1.21
CA TRP A 124 -5.69 -7.95 1.60
C TRP A 124 -6.85 -7.66 2.54
N ARG A 125 -7.68 -8.67 2.74
CA ARG A 125 -8.82 -8.65 3.64
C ARG A 125 -8.75 -9.90 4.51
N ASP A 126 -8.56 -9.74 5.81
CA ASP A 126 -8.44 -10.88 6.74
C ASP A 126 -9.75 -11.68 6.82
N ALA A 127 -10.89 -11.00 6.81
CA ALA A 127 -12.20 -11.65 6.98
C ALA A 127 -12.51 -12.64 5.87
N SER A 128 -12.11 -12.37 4.62
CA SER A 128 -12.34 -13.26 3.48
C SER A 128 -11.12 -14.07 3.07
N GLY A 129 -9.93 -13.74 3.61
CA GLY A 129 -8.69 -14.44 3.30
C GLY A 129 -8.09 -14.10 1.93
N ASP A 130 -8.58 -13.04 1.27
CA ASP A 130 -8.12 -12.65 -0.05
C ASP A 130 -6.92 -11.71 0.04
N SER A 131 -5.98 -11.83 -0.87
CA SER A 131 -4.84 -10.92 -0.98
C SER A 131 -4.39 -10.75 -2.42
N CYS A 132 -3.83 -9.59 -2.71
CA CYS A 132 -3.21 -9.29 -3.99
C CYS A 132 -1.88 -8.58 -3.76
N VAL A 133 -0.87 -8.94 -4.51
CA VAL A 133 0.44 -8.29 -4.48
C VAL A 133 0.74 -7.76 -5.88
N LEU A 134 1.08 -6.48 -5.95
CA LEU A 134 1.59 -5.84 -7.15
C LEU A 134 3.09 -5.64 -6.99
N HIS A 135 3.86 -6.19 -7.93
CA HIS A 135 5.30 -6.00 -7.99
C HIS A 135 5.62 -4.93 -9.03
N LEU A 136 6.44 -3.96 -8.63
CA LEU A 136 6.94 -2.90 -9.50
C LEU A 136 8.42 -3.13 -9.79
N GLU A 137 8.81 -2.85 -11.01
CA GLU A 137 10.21 -2.89 -11.42
C GLU A 137 10.85 -1.50 -11.38
#